data_5f1359f04fecbb69c043f433307a732b
#
_entry.id   5f1359f04fecbb69c043f433307a732b
#
_cell.length_a   1.000
_cell.length_b   1.000
_cell.length_c   1.000
_cell.angle_alpha   90.00
_cell.angle_beta   90.00
_cell.angle_gamma   90.00
#
_symmetry.space_group_name_H-M   'P 1'
#
loop_
_entity.id
_entity.type
_entity.pdbx_description
1 polymer ?
#
loop_
_entity_poly.entity_id
_entity_poly.type
_entity_poly.pdbx_seq_one_letter_code
_entity_poly.pdbx_strand_id
1 'polypeptide(L)'
;MNRMTEEGRKQLEELIAQVMKDGQARGIAVGIVDSDGQIQYENYFGYRDEENQLPITRDTIFGMASVTKSFTALAIMQMQKDGLLSVDDPVSKYVPEFTNKNLKEPVKLWHLMCHSGGFFPLPRIVINKTAQEMGIEDSLEDELIYREDFAEEGVRRVAERLDEQTRFTGRPGQRLSYCNDGFGLLSDIVRRHSGYGSFAEYLDKKILKPLGMDRSNISFIRNTLDDNAATLYSFENGEWRADRDYQNDAFVLHGGGGMKSTMGDMLKYAVMYLNEGTAENGNQIVDRYSIQEMGKPRQFMKPGIYYGYG
;
A
#
# COMPACT_ATOMS: atom_id res chain seq x y z
N MET A 1 -15.49 5.27 28.03
CA MET A 1 -16.01 5.07 26.67
C MET A 1 -16.69 6.34 26.19
N ASN A 2 -16.05 7.14 25.37
CA ASN A 2 -16.74 8.24 24.68
C ASN A 2 -17.32 7.67 23.38
N ARG A 3 -18.54 7.14 23.44
CA ARG A 3 -19.27 6.79 22.24
C ARG A 3 -19.58 8.05 21.43
N MET A 4 -19.54 7.94 20.11
CA MET A 4 -19.96 9.02 19.23
C MET A 4 -21.38 9.45 19.62
N THR A 5 -21.55 10.76 19.91
CA THR A 5 -22.87 11.33 20.23
C THR A 5 -23.73 11.45 18.96
N GLU A 6 -25.03 11.54 19.12
CA GLU A 6 -25.95 11.75 18.01
C GLU A 6 -25.64 13.06 17.26
N GLU A 7 -25.32 14.12 17.99
CA GLU A 7 -24.88 15.40 17.41
C GLU A 7 -23.57 15.26 16.66
N GLY A 8 -22.58 14.55 17.20
CA GLY A 8 -21.30 14.28 16.52
C GLY A 8 -21.48 13.46 15.24
N ARG A 9 -22.40 12.48 15.25
CA ARG A 9 -22.75 11.72 14.05
C ARG A 9 -23.35 12.63 12.98
N LYS A 10 -24.31 13.48 13.34
CA LYS A 10 -24.94 14.41 12.40
C LYS A 10 -23.92 15.36 11.78
N GLN A 11 -23.04 15.95 12.59
CA GLN A 11 -21.99 16.84 12.11
C GLN A 11 -21.02 16.13 11.17
N LEU A 12 -20.66 14.86 11.45
CA LEU A 12 -19.83 14.04 10.57
C LEU A 12 -20.53 13.78 9.22
N GLU A 13 -21.82 13.43 9.23
CA GLU A 13 -22.57 13.15 8.01
C GLU A 13 -22.77 14.42 7.16
N GLU A 14 -22.99 15.57 7.79
CA GLU A 14 -23.02 16.88 7.10
C GLU A 14 -21.65 17.20 6.46
N LEU A 15 -20.55 16.94 7.17
CA LEU A 15 -19.20 17.11 6.63
C LEU A 15 -18.96 16.17 5.44
N ILE A 16 -19.33 14.90 5.54
CA ILE A 16 -19.18 13.92 4.46
C ILE A 16 -19.97 14.38 3.22
N ALA A 17 -21.21 14.81 3.41
CA ALA A 17 -22.03 15.32 2.31
C ALA A 17 -21.39 16.55 1.62
N GLN A 18 -20.80 17.46 2.41
CA GLN A 18 -20.08 18.61 1.88
C GLN A 18 -18.81 18.20 1.12
N VAL A 19 -18.01 17.27 1.67
CA VAL A 19 -16.80 16.75 1.02
C VAL A 19 -17.13 16.03 -0.30
N MET A 20 -18.21 15.24 -0.32
CA MET A 20 -18.68 14.59 -1.55
C MET A 20 -19.05 15.61 -2.62
N LYS A 21 -19.77 16.66 -2.22
CA LYS A 21 -20.20 17.73 -3.14
C LYS A 21 -19.00 18.51 -3.69
N ASP A 22 -18.08 18.94 -2.81
CA ASP A 22 -16.95 19.78 -3.19
C ASP A 22 -15.91 18.99 -3.99
N GLY A 23 -15.66 17.73 -3.63
CA GLY A 23 -14.77 16.82 -4.32
C GLY A 23 -15.39 16.08 -5.50
N GLN A 24 -16.68 16.29 -5.76
CA GLN A 24 -17.45 15.55 -6.78
C GLN A 24 -17.30 14.02 -6.64
N ALA A 25 -17.13 13.54 -5.41
CA ALA A 25 -16.95 12.11 -5.14
C ALA A 25 -18.26 11.34 -5.41
N ARG A 26 -18.15 10.25 -6.18
CA ARG A 26 -19.30 9.39 -6.54
C ARG A 26 -19.74 8.52 -5.39
N GLY A 27 -18.82 8.19 -4.51
CA GLY A 27 -19.12 7.42 -3.32
C GLY A 27 -17.99 7.46 -2.30
N ILE A 28 -18.35 7.31 -1.02
CA ILE A 28 -17.44 7.29 0.12
C ILE A 28 -17.87 6.19 1.09
N ALA A 29 -16.93 5.43 1.59
CA ALA A 29 -17.09 4.56 2.74
C ALA A 29 -16.33 5.15 3.93
N VAL A 30 -16.95 5.22 5.12
CA VAL A 30 -16.36 5.79 6.32
C VAL A 30 -16.51 4.82 7.48
N GLY A 31 -15.39 4.52 8.15
CA GLY A 31 -15.34 3.72 9.36
C GLY A 31 -14.49 4.40 10.43
N ILE A 32 -14.95 4.40 11.68
CA ILE A 32 -14.24 4.94 12.83
C ILE A 32 -14.19 3.86 13.92
N VAL A 33 -12.99 3.59 14.40
CA VAL A 33 -12.70 2.66 15.50
C VAL A 33 -12.14 3.46 16.67
N ASP A 34 -12.58 3.19 17.88
CA ASP A 34 -12.01 3.80 19.10
C ASP A 34 -10.74 3.07 19.58
N SER A 35 -10.12 3.62 20.62
CA SER A 35 -8.91 3.05 21.22
C SER A 35 -9.08 1.64 21.80
N ASP A 36 -10.31 1.22 22.04
CA ASP A 36 -10.65 -0.10 22.58
C ASP A 36 -10.95 -1.10 21.45
N GLY A 37 -10.75 -0.71 20.19
CA GLY A 37 -11.00 -1.52 19.00
C GLY A 37 -12.48 -1.62 18.62
N GLN A 38 -13.38 -0.81 19.23
CA GLN A 38 -14.80 -0.86 18.94
C GLN A 38 -15.18 0.07 17.80
N ILE A 39 -15.97 -0.44 16.83
CA ILE A 39 -16.49 0.37 15.74
C ILE A 39 -17.50 1.37 16.30
N GLN A 40 -17.20 2.65 16.24
CA GLN A 40 -18.04 3.76 16.68
C GLN A 40 -18.94 4.29 15.58
N TYR A 41 -18.48 4.19 14.35
CA TYR A 41 -19.21 4.63 13.17
C TYR A 41 -18.81 3.78 11.96
N GLU A 42 -19.79 3.43 11.16
CA GLU A 42 -19.60 2.79 9.87
C GLU A 42 -20.78 3.17 8.97
N ASN A 43 -20.50 3.81 7.84
CA ASN A 43 -21.55 4.20 6.88
C ASN A 43 -21.00 4.31 5.45
N TYR A 44 -21.91 4.28 4.48
CA TYR A 44 -21.65 4.20 3.05
C TYR A 44 -22.51 5.20 2.32
N PHE A 45 -21.89 6.02 1.46
CA PHE A 45 -22.56 7.12 0.78
C PHE A 45 -22.32 7.04 -0.73
N GLY A 46 -23.36 7.26 -1.51
CA GLY A 46 -23.28 7.26 -2.96
C GLY A 46 -23.12 5.88 -3.58
N TYR A 47 -22.43 5.83 -4.72
CA TYR A 47 -22.43 4.68 -5.60
C TYR A 47 -21.01 4.16 -5.85
N ARG A 48 -20.86 2.83 -5.91
CA ARG A 48 -19.67 2.17 -6.47
C ARG A 48 -19.68 2.17 -8.00
N ASP A 49 -20.87 2.30 -8.57
CA ASP A 49 -21.11 2.45 -10.00
C ASP A 49 -22.29 3.41 -10.16
N GLU A 50 -22.01 4.66 -10.56
CA GLU A 50 -23.02 5.72 -10.64
C GLU A 50 -23.98 5.50 -11.82
N GLU A 51 -23.47 5.02 -12.95
CA GLU A 51 -24.27 4.80 -14.16
C GLU A 51 -25.37 3.77 -13.91
N ASN A 52 -25.05 2.70 -13.20
CA ASN A 52 -25.98 1.63 -12.85
C ASN A 52 -26.65 1.82 -11.49
N GLN A 53 -26.39 2.96 -10.80
CA GLN A 53 -26.91 3.28 -9.47
C GLN A 53 -26.67 2.18 -8.42
N LEU A 54 -25.52 1.51 -8.51
CA LEU A 54 -25.14 0.45 -7.58
C LEU A 54 -24.49 1.06 -6.34
N PRO A 55 -25.07 0.90 -5.13
CA PRO A 55 -24.58 1.56 -3.93
C PRO A 55 -23.25 0.97 -3.46
N ILE A 56 -22.48 1.75 -2.71
CA ILE A 56 -21.36 1.26 -1.92
C ILE A 56 -21.90 0.43 -0.75
N THR A 57 -21.21 -0.65 -0.45
CA THR A 57 -21.49 -1.53 0.69
C THR A 57 -20.21 -1.77 1.52
N ARG A 58 -20.37 -2.44 2.67
CA ARG A 58 -19.26 -2.88 3.52
C ARG A 58 -18.19 -3.67 2.75
N ASP A 59 -18.65 -4.45 1.78
CA ASP A 59 -17.84 -5.40 1.00
C ASP A 59 -17.46 -4.89 -0.38
N THR A 60 -17.72 -3.61 -0.68
CA THR A 60 -17.27 -2.99 -1.92
C THR A 60 -15.74 -2.87 -1.92
N ILE A 61 -15.10 -3.40 -2.97
CA ILE A 61 -13.65 -3.35 -3.15
C ILE A 61 -13.24 -1.98 -3.68
N PHE A 62 -12.24 -1.39 -3.04
CA PHE A 62 -11.58 -0.16 -3.46
C PHE A 62 -10.08 -0.41 -3.67
N GLY A 63 -9.46 0.33 -4.58
CA GLY A 63 -8.01 0.43 -4.64
C GLY A 63 -7.48 1.23 -3.46
N MET A 64 -6.59 0.62 -2.68
CA MET A 64 -6.05 1.25 -1.47
C MET A 64 -4.84 2.15 -1.74
N ALA A 65 -4.37 2.16 -2.98
CA ALA A 65 -3.23 2.95 -3.40
C ALA A 65 -2.08 2.87 -2.36
N SER A 66 -1.55 4.00 -1.94
CA SER A 66 -0.38 4.05 -1.03
C SER A 66 -0.60 3.51 0.38
N VAL A 67 -1.83 3.22 0.80
CA VAL A 67 -2.06 2.47 2.06
C VAL A 67 -1.41 1.08 1.99
N THR A 68 -1.22 0.53 0.80
CA THR A 68 -0.44 -0.71 0.55
C THR A 68 0.91 -0.70 1.25
N LYS A 69 1.57 0.45 1.35
CA LYS A 69 2.90 0.58 1.95
C LYS A 69 2.94 0.13 3.40
N SER A 70 1.86 0.34 4.15
CA SER A 70 1.77 -0.13 5.54
C SER A 70 1.76 -1.66 5.63
N PHE A 71 1.14 -2.35 4.68
CA PHE A 71 1.18 -3.83 4.59
C PHE A 71 2.58 -4.33 4.21
N THR A 72 3.26 -3.64 3.31
CA THR A 72 4.64 -3.97 2.95
C THR A 72 5.60 -3.76 4.13
N ALA A 73 5.47 -2.65 4.85
CA ALA A 73 6.26 -2.40 6.04
C ALA A 73 5.96 -3.43 7.14
N LEU A 74 4.70 -3.81 7.34
CA LEU A 74 4.30 -4.86 8.27
C LEU A 74 4.93 -6.21 7.91
N ALA A 75 4.97 -6.58 6.61
CA ALA A 75 5.63 -7.79 6.14
C ALA A 75 7.13 -7.78 6.46
N ILE A 76 7.83 -6.66 6.22
CA ILE A 76 9.26 -6.51 6.59
C ILE A 76 9.45 -6.65 8.11
N MET A 77 8.57 -6.07 8.92
CA MET A 77 8.65 -6.18 10.37
C MET A 77 8.38 -7.62 10.86
N GLN A 78 7.47 -8.35 10.22
CA GLN A 78 7.28 -9.79 10.49
C GLN A 78 8.56 -10.59 10.19
N MET A 79 9.18 -10.34 9.02
CA MET A 79 10.44 -11.00 8.66
C MET A 79 11.59 -10.66 9.60
N GLN A 80 11.67 -9.41 10.08
CA GLN A 80 12.64 -9.02 11.11
C GLN A 80 12.40 -9.78 12.42
N LYS A 81 11.15 -9.85 12.88
CA LYS A 81 10.78 -10.63 14.08
C LYS A 81 11.17 -12.10 13.93
N ASP A 82 10.98 -12.68 12.74
CA ASP A 82 11.31 -14.07 12.44
C ASP A 82 12.84 -14.29 12.23
N GLY A 83 13.65 -13.24 12.33
CA GLY A 83 15.12 -13.29 12.20
C GLY A 83 15.63 -13.48 10.77
N LEU A 84 14.77 -13.29 9.75
CA LEU A 84 15.12 -13.44 8.34
C LEU A 84 15.91 -12.24 7.80
N LEU A 85 15.71 -11.07 8.38
CA LEU A 85 16.38 -9.82 8.01
C LEU A 85 16.44 -8.85 9.20
N SER A 86 17.19 -7.75 9.02
CA SER A 86 17.15 -6.58 9.90
C SER A 86 16.81 -5.35 9.06
N VAL A 87 15.95 -4.47 9.58
CA VAL A 87 15.69 -3.17 8.92
C VAL A 87 16.93 -2.30 8.80
N ASP A 88 17.96 -2.57 9.59
CA ASP A 88 19.28 -1.92 9.55
C ASP A 88 20.23 -2.51 8.49
N ASP A 89 19.90 -3.63 7.88
CA ASP A 89 20.69 -4.21 6.81
C ASP A 89 20.65 -3.33 5.54
N PRO A 90 21.75 -3.33 4.76
CA PRO A 90 21.78 -2.69 3.46
C PRO A 90 20.85 -3.41 2.48
N VAL A 91 20.15 -2.65 1.65
CA VAL A 91 19.25 -3.20 0.59
C VAL A 91 20.00 -4.13 -0.34
N SER A 92 21.24 -3.80 -0.69
CA SER A 92 22.10 -4.62 -1.56
C SER A 92 22.40 -6.03 -1.03
N LYS A 93 22.19 -6.29 0.26
CA LYS A 93 22.29 -7.63 0.83
C LYS A 93 21.18 -8.56 0.30
N TYR A 94 20.03 -8.01 -0.01
CA TYR A 94 18.82 -8.74 -0.40
C TYR A 94 18.45 -8.56 -1.88
N VAL A 95 18.84 -7.42 -2.46
CA VAL A 95 18.65 -7.06 -3.88
C VAL A 95 20.03 -6.69 -4.44
N PRO A 96 20.83 -7.68 -4.89
CA PRO A 96 22.20 -7.44 -5.39
C PRO A 96 22.25 -6.50 -6.61
N GLU A 97 21.16 -6.40 -7.35
CA GLU A 97 21.00 -5.49 -8.49
C GLU A 97 21.01 -4.01 -8.08
N PHE A 98 20.63 -3.71 -6.84
CA PHE A 98 20.73 -2.38 -6.24
C PHE A 98 22.08 -2.19 -5.58
N THR A 99 23.08 -1.81 -6.36
CA THR A 99 24.50 -1.74 -5.91
C THR A 99 24.80 -0.51 -5.06
N ASN A 100 23.98 0.52 -5.16
CA ASN A 100 24.17 1.79 -4.43
C ASN A 100 25.48 2.51 -4.78
N LYS A 101 26.03 2.27 -5.97
CA LYS A 101 27.41 2.66 -6.39
C LYS A 101 27.68 4.16 -6.34
N ASN A 102 26.65 4.99 -6.51
CA ASN A 102 26.81 6.45 -6.61
C ASN A 102 26.53 7.17 -5.27
N LEU A 103 26.05 6.45 -4.24
CA LEU A 103 25.87 6.99 -2.89
C LEU A 103 27.06 6.61 -2.01
N LYS A 104 27.47 7.49 -1.11
CA LYS A 104 28.62 7.27 -0.24
C LYS A 104 28.33 6.32 0.94
N GLU A 105 27.07 6.22 1.31
CA GLU A 105 26.58 5.42 2.44
C GLU A 105 25.58 4.40 1.95
N PRO A 106 25.52 3.20 2.55
CA PRO A 106 24.55 2.18 2.12
C PRO A 106 23.12 2.63 2.42
N VAL A 107 22.22 2.33 1.48
CA VAL A 107 20.78 2.45 1.70
C VAL A 107 20.33 1.23 2.49
N LYS A 108 19.77 1.45 3.67
CA LYS A 108 19.20 0.41 4.54
C LYS A 108 17.73 0.19 4.26
N LEU A 109 17.16 -0.95 4.68
CA LEU A 109 15.75 -1.25 4.49
C LEU A 109 14.86 -0.16 5.11
N TRP A 110 15.15 0.28 6.34
CA TRP A 110 14.36 1.32 6.98
C TRP A 110 14.38 2.67 6.23
N HIS A 111 15.45 2.97 5.46
CA HIS A 111 15.47 4.16 4.62
C HIS A 111 14.37 4.11 3.54
N LEU A 112 14.15 2.93 2.96
CA LEU A 112 13.08 2.73 1.98
C LEU A 112 11.70 2.83 2.64
N MET A 113 11.53 2.19 3.82
CA MET A 113 10.27 2.17 4.57
C MET A 113 9.77 3.57 4.98
N CYS A 114 10.66 4.54 5.12
CA CYS A 114 10.30 5.93 5.46
C CYS A 114 10.71 6.94 4.39
N HIS A 115 10.86 6.53 3.13
CA HIS A 115 11.14 7.40 2.00
C HIS A 115 12.39 8.27 2.14
N SER A 116 13.44 7.75 2.73
CA SER A 116 14.69 8.47 2.96
C SER A 116 15.91 7.82 2.32
N GLY A 117 15.73 7.09 1.22
CA GLY A 117 16.81 6.41 0.51
C GLY A 117 17.88 7.31 -0.09
N GLY A 118 17.64 8.62 -0.15
CA GLY A 118 18.59 9.61 -0.68
C GLY A 118 18.48 9.83 -2.20
N PHE A 119 17.69 9.05 -2.92
CA PHE A 119 17.47 9.15 -4.35
C PHE A 119 16.10 9.78 -4.67
N PHE A 120 15.94 10.23 -5.91
CA PHE A 120 14.64 10.69 -6.42
C PHE A 120 13.78 9.50 -6.86
N PRO A 121 12.44 9.61 -6.76
CA PRO A 121 11.55 8.63 -7.36
C PRO A 121 11.77 8.60 -8.89
N LEU A 122 11.60 7.43 -9.48
CA LEU A 122 11.63 7.29 -10.92
C LEU A 122 10.43 8.00 -11.55
N PRO A 123 10.62 8.76 -12.64
CA PRO A 123 9.50 9.36 -13.36
C PRO A 123 8.53 8.29 -13.87
N ARG A 124 7.23 8.56 -13.84
CA ARG A 124 6.21 7.62 -14.33
C ARG A 124 6.47 7.12 -15.75
N ILE A 125 6.97 7.99 -16.62
CA ILE A 125 7.35 7.60 -17.99
C ILE A 125 8.41 6.49 -18.03
N VAL A 126 9.32 6.47 -17.06
CA VAL A 126 10.34 5.41 -16.95
C VAL A 126 9.69 4.10 -16.49
N ILE A 127 8.77 4.16 -15.55
CA ILE A 127 8.04 2.98 -15.08
C ILE A 127 7.17 2.41 -16.19
N ASN A 128 6.39 3.24 -16.89
CA ASN A 128 5.56 2.80 -17.99
C ASN A 128 6.39 2.17 -19.11
N LYS A 129 7.52 2.79 -19.45
CA LYS A 129 8.44 2.24 -20.44
C LYS A 129 9.00 0.88 -19.98
N THR A 130 9.32 0.73 -18.72
CA THR A 130 9.78 -0.55 -18.16
C THR A 130 8.70 -1.62 -18.30
N ALA A 131 7.45 -1.29 -18.02
CA ALA A 131 6.31 -2.19 -18.19
C ALA A 131 6.15 -2.63 -19.66
N GLN A 132 6.18 -1.68 -20.59
CA GLN A 132 6.09 -1.96 -22.04
C GLN A 132 7.26 -2.82 -22.53
N GLU A 133 8.48 -2.55 -22.10
CA GLU A 133 9.65 -3.37 -22.42
C GLU A 133 9.55 -4.81 -21.92
N MET A 134 8.73 -5.04 -20.90
CA MET A 134 8.42 -6.36 -20.35
C MET A 134 7.20 -7.02 -21.01
N GLY A 135 6.59 -6.39 -22.02
CA GLY A 135 5.45 -6.93 -22.74
C GLY A 135 4.10 -6.71 -22.07
N ILE A 136 4.02 -5.78 -21.11
CA ILE A 136 2.76 -5.38 -20.50
C ILE A 136 2.21 -4.19 -21.29
N GLU A 137 1.23 -4.47 -22.12
CA GLU A 137 0.42 -3.46 -22.77
C GLU A 137 -0.88 -3.29 -21.96
N ASP A 138 -2.03 -3.38 -22.51
CA ASP A 138 -3.28 -3.00 -21.84
C ASP A 138 -4.03 -4.14 -21.10
N SER A 139 -3.51 -5.34 -21.12
CA SER A 139 -4.16 -6.48 -20.43
C SER A 139 -3.14 -7.32 -19.69
N LEU A 140 -3.17 -7.24 -18.36
CA LEU A 140 -2.38 -8.11 -17.50
C LEU A 140 -3.16 -9.38 -17.21
N GLU A 141 -2.62 -10.49 -17.62
CA GLU A 141 -3.03 -11.78 -17.08
C GLU A 141 -2.44 -11.91 -15.67
N ASP A 142 -3.28 -12.21 -14.67
CA ASP A 142 -2.88 -12.36 -13.26
C ASP A 142 -1.67 -13.27 -13.10
N GLU A 143 -1.58 -14.31 -13.91
CA GLU A 143 -0.49 -15.27 -13.91
C GLU A 143 0.87 -14.66 -14.22
N LEU A 144 0.92 -13.63 -15.08
CA LEU A 144 2.16 -12.94 -15.40
C LEU A 144 2.72 -12.13 -14.24
N ILE A 145 1.84 -11.50 -13.44
CA ILE A 145 2.23 -10.68 -12.30
C ILE A 145 2.87 -11.52 -11.19
N TYR A 146 2.43 -12.77 -11.06
CA TYR A 146 2.89 -13.70 -10.03
C TYR A 146 4.03 -14.59 -10.50
N ARG A 147 4.44 -14.51 -11.75
CA ARG A 147 5.60 -15.26 -12.24
C ARG A 147 6.88 -14.67 -11.62
N GLU A 148 7.68 -15.54 -11.07
CA GLU A 148 8.92 -15.16 -10.39
C GLU A 148 9.91 -14.45 -11.31
N ASP A 149 10.12 -15.01 -12.51
CA ASP A 149 11.00 -14.43 -13.54
C ASP A 149 10.58 -13.02 -13.97
N PHE A 150 9.28 -12.79 -14.08
CA PHE A 150 8.73 -11.50 -14.44
C PHE A 150 8.92 -10.44 -13.33
N ALA A 151 8.62 -10.82 -12.08
CA ALA A 151 8.83 -9.95 -10.93
C ALA A 151 10.32 -9.64 -10.73
N GLU A 152 11.22 -10.62 -10.91
CA GLU A 152 12.67 -10.43 -10.84
C GLU A 152 13.17 -9.45 -11.88
N GLU A 153 12.76 -9.60 -13.13
CA GLU A 153 13.15 -8.69 -14.20
C GLU A 153 12.65 -7.27 -13.92
N GLY A 154 11.42 -7.10 -13.45
CA GLY A 154 10.86 -5.80 -13.10
C GLY A 154 11.68 -5.10 -12.01
N VAL A 155 12.00 -5.80 -10.93
CA VAL A 155 12.82 -5.26 -9.85
C VAL A 155 14.24 -4.97 -10.30
N ARG A 156 14.86 -5.87 -11.08
CA ARG A 156 16.20 -5.65 -11.64
C ARG A 156 16.26 -4.35 -12.43
N ARG A 157 15.30 -4.11 -13.30
CA ARG A 157 15.24 -2.88 -14.12
C ARG A 157 15.02 -1.63 -13.26
N VAL A 158 14.16 -1.71 -12.25
CA VAL A 158 13.94 -0.62 -11.28
C VAL A 158 15.22 -0.34 -10.50
N ALA A 159 15.90 -1.36 -10.00
CA ALA A 159 17.14 -1.24 -9.25
C ALA A 159 18.26 -0.60 -10.09
N GLU A 160 18.46 -1.06 -11.34
CA GLU A 160 19.42 -0.49 -12.26
C GLU A 160 19.16 0.99 -12.54
N ARG A 161 17.91 1.37 -12.79
CA ARG A 161 17.54 2.76 -13.05
C ARG A 161 17.73 3.66 -11.83
N LEU A 162 17.48 3.16 -10.62
CA LEU A 162 17.81 3.88 -9.40
C LEU A 162 19.33 4.05 -9.24
N ASP A 163 20.11 3.04 -9.57
CA ASP A 163 21.58 3.06 -9.52
C ASP A 163 22.23 3.99 -10.57
N GLU A 164 21.54 4.27 -11.67
CA GLU A 164 22.00 5.21 -12.69
C GLU A 164 21.92 6.67 -12.25
N GLN A 165 21.19 6.98 -11.18
CA GLN A 165 21.07 8.34 -10.71
C GLN A 165 22.40 8.93 -10.27
N THR A 166 22.64 10.16 -10.68
CA THR A 166 23.83 10.96 -10.34
C THR A 166 23.50 12.17 -9.48
N ARG A 167 22.21 12.44 -9.27
CA ARG A 167 21.71 13.49 -8.39
C ARG A 167 20.91 12.86 -7.26
N PHE A 168 21.07 13.39 -6.08
CA PHE A 168 20.49 12.82 -4.85
C PHE A 168 19.79 13.89 -4.05
N THR A 169 18.78 13.49 -3.27
CA THR A 169 18.05 14.40 -2.35
C THR A 169 18.86 14.69 -1.09
N GLY A 170 19.84 13.84 -0.79
CA GLY A 170 20.71 13.92 0.37
C GLY A 170 21.37 12.59 0.65
N ARG A 171 21.99 12.44 1.82
CA ARG A 171 22.47 11.12 2.29
C ARG A 171 21.28 10.25 2.67
N PRO A 172 21.39 8.91 2.57
CA PRO A 172 20.38 7.99 3.11
C PRO A 172 20.03 8.34 4.57
N GLY A 173 18.75 8.38 4.89
CA GLY A 173 18.23 8.77 6.19
C GLY A 173 18.09 10.29 6.44
N GLN A 174 18.59 11.14 5.56
CA GLN A 174 18.67 12.58 5.83
C GLN A 174 17.38 13.35 5.49
N ARG A 175 16.73 13.03 4.37
CA ARG A 175 15.57 13.77 3.87
C ARG A 175 14.51 12.84 3.35
N LEU A 176 13.25 13.20 3.57
CA LEU A 176 12.12 12.54 2.96
C LEU A 176 12.05 12.88 1.46
N SER A 177 12.04 11.86 0.63
CA SER A 177 11.75 11.92 -0.80
C SER A 177 10.83 10.76 -1.14
N TYR A 178 9.53 11.04 -1.24
CA TYR A 178 8.52 9.99 -1.46
C TYR A 178 8.83 9.19 -2.72
N CYS A 179 9.10 7.89 -2.55
CA CYS A 179 9.58 7.01 -3.61
C CYS A 179 8.83 5.68 -3.58
N ASN A 180 8.01 5.43 -4.60
CA ASN A 180 7.30 4.16 -4.76
C ASN A 180 8.26 3.01 -5.07
N ASP A 181 9.31 3.29 -5.84
CA ASP A 181 10.29 2.30 -6.28
C ASP A 181 10.96 1.59 -5.11
N GLY A 182 11.22 2.33 -4.02
CA GLY A 182 11.76 1.76 -2.79
C GLY A 182 10.82 0.71 -2.17
N PHE A 183 9.51 0.90 -2.25
CA PHE A 183 8.53 -0.09 -1.79
C PHE A 183 8.40 -1.28 -2.75
N GLY A 184 8.65 -1.07 -4.04
CA GLY A 184 8.83 -2.16 -4.99
C GLY A 184 10.01 -3.06 -4.61
N LEU A 185 11.17 -2.47 -4.26
CA LEU A 185 12.31 -3.25 -3.75
C LEU A 185 11.96 -3.99 -2.45
N LEU A 186 11.23 -3.38 -1.51
CA LEU A 186 10.82 -4.03 -0.27
C LEU A 186 9.89 -5.23 -0.53
N SER A 187 8.92 -5.11 -1.44
CA SER A 187 8.03 -6.23 -1.79
C SER A 187 8.80 -7.39 -2.44
N ASP A 188 9.81 -7.09 -3.24
CA ASP A 188 10.67 -8.12 -3.83
C ASP A 188 11.57 -8.80 -2.79
N ILE A 189 12.07 -8.06 -1.80
CA ILE A 189 12.79 -8.65 -0.65
C ILE A 189 11.89 -9.66 0.07
N VAL A 190 10.62 -9.33 0.30
CA VAL A 190 9.66 -10.27 0.89
C VAL A 190 9.53 -11.51 0.01
N ARG A 191 9.33 -11.34 -1.30
CA ARG A 191 9.22 -12.45 -2.25
C ARG A 191 10.45 -13.37 -2.21
N ARG A 192 11.66 -12.80 -2.32
CA ARG A 192 12.93 -13.57 -2.41
C ARG A 192 13.32 -14.29 -1.12
N HIS A 193 12.99 -13.73 0.04
CA HIS A 193 13.59 -14.15 1.31
C HIS A 193 12.58 -14.65 2.34
N SER A 194 11.29 -14.65 2.06
CA SER A 194 10.26 -15.13 2.99
C SER A 194 9.98 -16.62 2.91
N GLY A 195 10.44 -17.29 1.84
CA GLY A 195 10.10 -18.70 1.55
C GLY A 195 8.74 -18.89 0.89
N TYR A 196 8.02 -17.81 0.51
CA TYR A 196 6.78 -17.86 -0.27
C TYR A 196 7.07 -17.57 -1.75
N GLY A 197 6.22 -18.09 -2.66
CA GLY A 197 6.41 -17.98 -4.09
C GLY A 197 6.23 -16.56 -4.64
N SER A 198 5.48 -15.69 -3.92
CA SER A 198 5.26 -14.30 -4.31
C SER A 198 5.00 -13.40 -3.11
N PHE A 199 5.13 -12.09 -3.33
CA PHE A 199 4.72 -11.10 -2.33
C PHE A 199 3.22 -11.19 -2.00
N ALA A 200 2.39 -11.43 -3.03
CA ALA A 200 0.95 -11.60 -2.85
C ALA A 200 0.61 -12.82 -2.00
N GLU A 201 1.28 -13.95 -2.23
CA GLU A 201 1.10 -15.15 -1.43
C GLU A 201 1.52 -14.90 0.04
N TYR A 202 2.63 -14.19 0.26
CA TYR A 202 3.05 -13.83 1.62
C TYR A 202 1.97 -13.01 2.32
N LEU A 203 1.47 -11.95 1.68
CA LEU A 203 0.41 -11.11 2.26
C LEU A 203 -0.83 -11.94 2.57
N ASP A 204 -1.27 -12.77 1.63
CA ASP A 204 -2.45 -13.63 1.82
C ASP A 204 -2.30 -14.54 3.04
N LYS A 205 -1.19 -15.26 3.13
CA LYS A 205 -0.96 -16.28 4.16
C LYS A 205 -0.58 -15.72 5.53
N LYS A 206 0.16 -14.62 5.57
CA LYS A 206 0.76 -14.11 6.81
C LYS A 206 0.02 -12.91 7.40
N ILE A 207 -0.79 -12.22 6.59
CA ILE A 207 -1.47 -10.98 7.02
C ILE A 207 -2.97 -11.09 6.77
N LEU A 208 -3.41 -11.24 5.51
CA LEU A 208 -4.82 -11.09 5.16
C LEU A 208 -5.70 -12.19 5.76
N LYS A 209 -5.39 -13.46 5.52
CA LYS A 209 -6.14 -14.58 6.09
C LYS A 209 -6.11 -14.63 7.63
N PRO A 210 -4.95 -14.46 8.28
CA PRO A 210 -4.92 -14.39 9.75
C PRO A 210 -5.76 -13.26 10.34
N LEU A 211 -5.92 -12.14 9.62
CA LEU A 211 -6.81 -11.03 9.99
C LEU A 211 -8.28 -11.28 9.63
N GLY A 212 -8.58 -12.29 8.82
CA GLY A 212 -9.91 -12.49 8.25
C GLY A 212 -10.29 -11.45 7.18
N MET A 213 -9.29 -10.91 6.46
CA MET A 213 -9.47 -9.93 5.38
C MET A 213 -9.70 -10.65 4.04
N ASP A 214 -10.81 -11.39 3.96
CA ASP A 214 -11.06 -12.35 2.88
C ASP A 214 -11.36 -11.71 1.51
N ARG A 215 -11.71 -10.42 1.50
CA ARG A 215 -11.97 -9.67 0.26
C ARG A 215 -10.81 -8.79 -0.17
N SER A 216 -9.73 -8.77 0.59
CA SER A 216 -8.52 -8.01 0.28
C SER A 216 -7.57 -8.83 -0.59
N ASN A 217 -6.93 -8.17 -1.54
CA ASN A 217 -5.96 -8.82 -2.44
C ASN A 217 -5.07 -7.78 -3.12
N ILE A 218 -4.05 -8.25 -3.87
CA ILE A 218 -3.17 -7.41 -4.67
C ILE A 218 -3.29 -7.70 -6.18
N SER A 219 -4.24 -8.52 -6.60
CA SER A 219 -4.51 -8.86 -7.99
C SER A 219 -5.21 -7.74 -8.73
N PHE A 220 -4.81 -7.46 -9.98
CA PHE A 220 -5.45 -6.49 -10.84
C PHE A 220 -6.68 -7.07 -11.56
N ILE A 221 -6.58 -8.27 -12.09
CA ILE A 221 -7.64 -8.93 -12.85
C ILE A 221 -8.82 -9.31 -11.95
N ARG A 222 -8.54 -9.82 -10.75
CA ARG A 222 -9.59 -10.26 -9.83
C ARG A 222 -10.63 -9.17 -9.55
N ASN A 223 -10.22 -7.91 -9.50
CA ASN A 223 -11.16 -6.82 -9.21
C ASN A 223 -12.05 -6.45 -10.38
N THR A 224 -11.58 -6.59 -11.60
CA THR A 224 -12.39 -6.36 -12.80
C THR A 224 -13.48 -7.42 -12.96
N LEU A 225 -13.28 -8.61 -12.37
CA LEU A 225 -14.23 -9.72 -12.36
C LEU A 225 -15.16 -9.72 -11.15
N ASP A 226 -14.90 -8.87 -10.14
CA ASP A 226 -15.74 -8.79 -8.94
C ASP A 226 -16.88 -7.79 -9.15
N ASP A 227 -18.11 -8.29 -9.08
CA ASP A 227 -19.31 -7.46 -9.28
C ASP A 227 -19.47 -6.36 -8.24
N ASN A 228 -18.79 -6.45 -7.09
CA ASN A 228 -18.81 -5.45 -6.04
C ASN A 228 -17.48 -4.67 -5.92
N ALA A 229 -16.83 -4.41 -7.04
CA ALA A 229 -15.70 -3.49 -7.11
C ALA A 229 -16.18 -2.07 -7.46
N ALA A 230 -15.56 -1.07 -6.87
CA ALA A 230 -15.84 0.34 -7.19
C ALA A 230 -15.31 0.70 -8.58
N THR A 231 -16.12 1.38 -9.37
CA THR A 231 -15.70 2.02 -10.61
C THR A 231 -14.86 3.25 -10.29
N LEU A 232 -13.72 3.40 -10.96
CA LEU A 232 -12.90 4.59 -10.89
C LEU A 232 -13.46 5.66 -11.82
N TYR A 233 -13.38 6.91 -11.41
CA TYR A 233 -13.83 8.04 -12.23
C TYR A 233 -12.70 9.05 -12.36
N SER A 234 -12.36 9.41 -13.60
CA SER A 234 -11.45 10.49 -13.94
C SER A 234 -12.20 11.61 -14.67
N PHE A 235 -11.79 12.85 -14.42
CA PHE A 235 -12.34 14.00 -15.13
C PHE A 235 -11.34 14.45 -16.19
N GLU A 236 -11.66 14.19 -17.47
CA GLU A 236 -10.80 14.46 -18.61
C GLU A 236 -11.54 15.21 -19.69
N ASN A 237 -10.93 16.28 -20.20
CA ASN A 237 -11.49 17.10 -21.30
C ASN A 237 -12.92 17.62 -21.04
N GLY A 238 -13.28 17.87 -19.78
CA GLY A 238 -14.60 18.39 -19.41
C GLY A 238 -15.66 17.31 -19.17
N GLU A 239 -15.30 16.04 -19.25
CA GLU A 239 -16.21 14.91 -19.09
C GLU A 239 -15.68 13.90 -18.05
N TRP A 240 -16.60 13.25 -17.36
CA TRP A 240 -16.27 12.12 -16.49
C TRP A 240 -16.15 10.84 -17.29
N ARG A 241 -15.07 10.10 -17.05
CA ARG A 241 -14.84 8.77 -17.62
C ARG A 241 -14.80 7.74 -16.51
N ALA A 242 -15.52 6.66 -16.73
CA ALA A 242 -15.50 5.50 -15.86
C ALA A 242 -14.42 4.51 -16.31
N ASP A 243 -13.70 3.94 -15.35
CA ASP A 243 -12.68 2.91 -15.57
C ASP A 243 -12.72 1.89 -14.43
N ARG A 244 -12.40 0.65 -14.71
CA ARG A 244 -12.21 -0.42 -13.71
C ARG A 244 -10.76 -0.87 -13.60
N ASP A 245 -9.86 -0.21 -14.32
CA ASP A 245 -8.46 -0.53 -14.30
C ASP A 245 -7.75 0.14 -13.11
N TYR A 246 -7.40 -0.69 -12.13
CA TYR A 246 -6.71 -0.28 -10.91
C TYR A 246 -5.18 -0.26 -11.09
N GLN A 247 -4.65 0.56 -11.99
CA GLN A 247 -3.21 0.81 -12.12
C GLN A 247 -2.41 -0.40 -12.65
N ASN A 248 -2.57 -0.72 -13.91
CA ASN A 248 -1.80 -1.77 -14.58
C ASN A 248 -0.28 -1.56 -14.54
N ASP A 249 0.18 -0.31 -14.43
CA ASP A 249 1.60 0.05 -14.34
C ASP A 249 2.20 -0.18 -12.94
N ALA A 250 1.38 -0.46 -11.92
CA ALA A 250 1.87 -0.65 -10.56
C ALA A 250 2.38 -2.07 -10.27
N PHE A 251 2.30 -3.01 -11.21
CA PHE A 251 2.70 -4.40 -10.99
C PHE A 251 4.18 -4.55 -10.62
N VAL A 252 5.09 -3.79 -11.21
CA VAL A 252 6.52 -3.76 -10.86
C VAL A 252 6.78 -3.13 -9.49
N LEU A 253 5.76 -2.49 -8.93
CA LEU A 253 5.82 -1.75 -7.68
C LEU A 253 4.74 -2.20 -6.68
N HIS A 254 4.34 -3.46 -6.75
CA HIS A 254 3.24 -4.04 -5.94
C HIS A 254 3.17 -3.52 -4.51
N GLY A 255 4.28 -3.54 -3.80
CA GLY A 255 4.38 -3.06 -2.44
C GLY A 255 4.16 -1.56 -2.25
N GLY A 256 4.13 -0.80 -3.33
CA GLY A 256 3.92 0.66 -3.32
C GLY A 256 2.46 1.09 -3.42
N GLY A 257 1.57 0.26 -4.00
CA GLY A 257 0.21 0.72 -4.29
C GLY A 257 -0.81 -0.32 -4.75
N GLY A 258 -0.45 -1.59 -4.85
CA GLY A 258 -1.26 -2.61 -5.52
C GLY A 258 -2.41 -3.22 -4.69
N MET A 259 -2.54 -2.91 -3.41
CA MET A 259 -3.56 -3.49 -2.53
C MET A 259 -4.97 -3.00 -2.90
N LYS A 260 -5.92 -3.92 -2.89
CA LYS A 260 -7.35 -3.65 -2.93
C LYS A 260 -7.99 -4.23 -1.66
N SER A 261 -8.96 -3.52 -1.13
CA SER A 261 -9.61 -3.91 0.12
C SER A 261 -11.02 -3.33 0.22
N THR A 262 -11.74 -3.74 1.25
CA THR A 262 -13.06 -3.24 1.59
C THR A 262 -13.03 -2.49 2.92
N MET A 263 -14.08 -1.72 3.20
CA MET A 263 -14.22 -1.07 4.51
C MET A 263 -14.22 -2.10 5.64
N GLY A 264 -14.95 -3.21 5.46
CA GLY A 264 -15.02 -4.28 6.45
C GLY A 264 -13.66 -4.88 6.79
N ASP A 265 -12.81 -5.09 5.80
CA ASP A 265 -11.46 -5.63 6.01
C ASP A 265 -10.51 -4.58 6.58
N MET A 266 -10.59 -3.32 6.13
CA MET A 266 -9.77 -2.24 6.67
C MET A 266 -10.05 -1.92 8.15
N LEU A 267 -11.29 -2.11 8.60
CA LEU A 267 -11.62 -2.00 10.03
C LEU A 267 -10.89 -3.07 10.84
N LYS A 268 -10.83 -4.32 10.37
CA LYS A 268 -10.04 -5.39 11.03
C LYS A 268 -8.55 -5.04 11.08
N TYR A 269 -8.03 -4.45 10.01
CA TYR A 269 -6.64 -3.99 9.95
C TYR A 269 -6.38 -2.88 10.97
N ALA A 270 -7.28 -1.90 11.08
CA ALA A 270 -7.19 -0.82 12.06
C ALA A 270 -7.24 -1.35 13.50
N VAL A 271 -8.15 -2.29 13.79
CA VAL A 271 -8.26 -2.94 15.11
C VAL A 271 -6.96 -3.67 15.47
N MET A 272 -6.32 -4.35 14.53
CA MET A 272 -5.02 -5.01 14.76
C MET A 272 -3.95 -4.02 15.21
N TYR A 273 -3.87 -2.82 14.59
CA TYR A 273 -2.93 -1.79 15.03
C TYR A 273 -3.24 -1.26 16.43
N LEU A 274 -4.52 -1.02 16.76
CA LEU A 274 -4.95 -0.57 18.08
C LEU A 274 -4.68 -1.64 19.15
N ASN A 275 -4.80 -2.91 18.79
CA ASN A 275 -4.50 -4.06 19.65
C ASN A 275 -3.01 -4.48 19.57
N GLU A 276 -2.12 -3.57 19.19
CA GLU A 276 -0.67 -3.75 19.23
C GLU A 276 -0.19 -5.01 18.52
N GLY A 277 -0.77 -5.31 17.36
CA GLY A 277 -0.40 -6.40 16.47
C GLY A 277 -1.22 -7.67 16.63
N THR A 278 -2.27 -7.66 17.46
CA THR A 278 -3.18 -8.80 17.66
C THR A 278 -4.51 -8.55 16.94
N ALA A 279 -4.93 -9.48 16.11
CA ALA A 279 -6.21 -9.44 15.41
C ALA A 279 -7.39 -9.65 16.39
N GLU A 280 -8.59 -9.22 15.99
CA GLU A 280 -9.83 -9.39 16.78
C GLU A 280 -10.13 -10.87 17.09
N ASN A 281 -9.77 -11.77 16.17
CA ASN A 281 -9.91 -13.23 16.36
C ASN A 281 -8.83 -13.86 17.26
N GLY A 282 -7.94 -13.05 17.84
CA GLY A 282 -6.86 -13.50 18.74
C GLY A 282 -5.56 -13.91 18.03
N ASN A 283 -5.50 -13.91 16.71
CA ASN A 283 -4.26 -14.22 15.99
C ASN A 283 -3.22 -13.10 16.19
N GLN A 284 -2.01 -13.48 16.57
CA GLN A 284 -0.87 -12.57 16.62
C GLN A 284 -0.31 -12.36 15.21
N ILE A 285 -0.53 -11.19 14.63
CA ILE A 285 -0.02 -10.84 13.30
C ILE A 285 1.45 -10.44 13.36
N VAL A 286 1.78 -9.58 14.32
CA VAL A 286 3.15 -9.12 14.59
C VAL A 286 3.25 -8.78 16.08
N ASP A 287 4.45 -8.70 16.63
CA ASP A 287 4.63 -8.31 18.02
C ASP A 287 4.41 -6.79 18.24
N ARG A 288 4.11 -6.46 19.50
CA ARG A 288 3.89 -5.08 19.96
C ARG A 288 5.05 -4.15 19.60
N TYR A 289 6.29 -4.62 19.75
CA TYR A 289 7.47 -3.81 19.45
C TYR A 289 7.49 -3.38 18.00
N SER A 290 7.18 -4.28 17.08
CA SER A 290 7.11 -3.99 15.64
C SER A 290 6.07 -2.91 15.32
N ILE A 291 4.87 -2.97 15.91
CA ILE A 291 3.84 -1.94 15.73
C ILE A 291 4.32 -0.57 16.25
N GLN A 292 4.93 -0.55 17.43
CA GLN A 292 5.48 0.67 18.00
C GLN A 292 6.61 1.27 17.16
N GLU A 293 7.50 0.43 16.61
CA GLU A 293 8.56 0.86 15.69
C GLU A 293 7.99 1.45 14.39
N MET A 294 6.92 0.86 13.85
CA MET A 294 6.26 1.39 12.65
C MET A 294 5.69 2.80 12.88
N GLY A 295 5.12 3.06 14.06
CA GLY A 295 4.53 4.34 14.40
C GLY A 295 5.52 5.42 14.86
N LYS A 296 6.81 5.11 15.03
CA LYS A 296 7.80 6.11 15.46
C LYS A 296 8.00 7.22 14.42
N PRO A 297 8.07 8.51 14.85
CA PRO A 297 8.39 9.61 13.97
C PRO A 297 9.86 9.49 13.49
N ARG A 298 10.05 9.32 12.18
CA ARG A 298 11.41 9.11 11.60
C ARG A 298 11.82 10.22 10.65
N GLN A 299 10.94 10.60 9.74
CA GLN A 299 11.23 11.63 8.75
C GLN A 299 10.28 12.82 8.90
N PHE A 300 10.87 13.99 9.00
CA PHE A 300 10.11 15.24 9.07
C PHE A 300 9.44 15.53 7.72
N MET A 301 8.14 15.78 7.73
CA MET A 301 7.38 16.22 6.56
C MET A 301 7.08 17.73 6.62
N LYS A 302 6.46 18.17 7.71
CA LYS A 302 6.13 19.56 8.00
C LYS A 302 5.87 19.70 9.51
N PRO A 303 5.79 20.94 10.05
CA PRO A 303 5.55 21.14 11.47
C PRO A 303 4.44 20.27 12.03
N GLY A 304 4.76 19.46 13.05
CA GLY A 304 3.84 18.53 13.71
C GLY A 304 3.56 17.23 12.95
N ILE A 305 4.11 17.02 11.76
CA ILE A 305 3.88 15.82 10.95
C ILE A 305 5.20 15.14 10.60
N TYR A 306 5.27 13.86 10.93
CA TYR A 306 6.39 12.97 10.65
C TYR A 306 5.92 11.72 9.94
N TYR A 307 6.81 11.11 9.17
CA TYR A 307 6.59 9.84 8.51
C TYR A 307 7.25 8.71 9.32
N GLY A 308 6.53 7.60 9.52
CA GLY A 308 7.02 6.38 10.17
C GLY A 308 7.47 5.33 9.17
N TYR A 309 7.16 4.07 9.41
CA TYR A 309 7.34 2.97 8.47
C TYR A 309 6.02 2.64 7.76
N GLY A 310 5.94 2.91 6.47
CA GLY A 310 4.78 2.59 5.64
C GLY A 310 3.72 3.67 5.47
#